data_92df7400cb0a02265a4556fb0ef07aaf
#
_entry.id   92df7400cb0a02265a4556fb0ef07aaf
#
_cell.length_a   1.000
_cell.length_b   1.000
_cell.length_c   1.000
_cell.angle_alpha   90.00
_cell.angle_beta   90.00
_cell.angle_gamma   90.00
#
_symmetry.space_group_name_H-M   'P 1'
#
loop_
_entity.id
_entity.type
_entity.pdbx_description
1 polymer ?
#
loop_
_entity_poly.entity_id
_entity_poly.type
_entity_poly.pdbx_seq_one_letter_code
_entity_poly.pdbx_strand_id
1 'polypeptide(L)'
;MGIYPDYFEGVQFSRDREALNQYFRQMTPTIGPLDFDVYSDAYAALFDKIGPAIFVTHSQGGPVGWFTLLKTKNIKAIVAYEPGGSVPFPTGQVPEEGKVLTRSKKTEGIEVPMAVFKRYMEIPIIIYYGDNLPETDEHPELYEWTRRLHLMRKWAEMLNKLGGDVTVIHLPDVGLHGEYALPDVGFEQCGSS
;
A
#
# COMPACT_ATOMS: atom_id res chain seq x y z
N MET A 1 -4.89 -16.19 -15.53
CA MET A 1 -4.45 -17.54 -15.10
C MET A 1 -4.81 -18.60 -16.14
N GLY A 2 -5.83 -18.44 -16.94
CA GLY A 2 -6.40 -19.46 -17.82
C GLY A 2 -7.46 -20.30 -17.10
N ILE A 3 -7.91 -21.37 -17.76
CA ILE A 3 -8.89 -22.29 -17.21
C ILE A 3 -8.17 -23.56 -16.75
N TYR A 4 -8.45 -24.00 -15.50
CA TYR A 4 -7.87 -25.24 -14.99
C TYR A 4 -8.30 -26.44 -15.85
N PRO A 5 -7.41 -27.39 -16.23
CA PRO A 5 -5.98 -27.41 -15.91
C PRO A 5 -5.08 -26.64 -16.89
N ASP A 6 -5.66 -26.02 -17.93
CA ASP A 6 -4.97 -25.38 -19.06
C ASP A 6 -4.70 -23.91 -18.76
N TYR A 7 -3.69 -23.66 -17.92
CA TYR A 7 -3.24 -22.30 -17.62
C TYR A 7 -2.55 -21.65 -18.83
N PHE A 8 -2.54 -20.32 -18.87
CA PHE A 8 -1.71 -19.59 -19.82
C PHE A 8 -0.24 -19.98 -19.67
N GLU A 9 0.51 -19.90 -20.78
CA GLU A 9 1.95 -20.13 -20.75
C GLU A 9 2.63 -19.21 -19.72
N GLY A 10 3.62 -19.75 -19.01
CA GLY A 10 4.36 -19.00 -17.98
C GLY A 10 3.70 -18.92 -16.62
N VAL A 11 2.45 -19.36 -16.46
CA VAL A 11 1.80 -19.38 -15.13
C VAL A 11 2.47 -20.40 -14.22
N GLN A 12 3.02 -19.93 -13.11
CA GLN A 12 3.73 -20.75 -12.12
C GLN A 12 2.82 -21.32 -11.01
N PHE A 13 1.51 -21.09 -11.08
CA PHE A 13 0.57 -21.61 -10.11
C PHE A 13 0.52 -23.15 -10.19
N SER A 14 0.37 -23.79 -9.02
CA SER A 14 0.26 -25.26 -8.94
C SER A 14 -0.89 -25.80 -9.79
N ARG A 15 -0.63 -26.91 -10.50
CA ARG A 15 -1.67 -27.67 -11.22
C ARG A 15 -2.37 -28.68 -10.34
N ASP A 16 -2.01 -28.78 -9.07
CA ASP A 16 -2.71 -29.60 -8.10
C ASP A 16 -4.09 -28.98 -7.80
N ARG A 17 -5.11 -29.81 -7.92
CA ARG A 17 -6.50 -29.38 -7.71
C ARG A 17 -6.76 -28.91 -6.28
N GLU A 18 -6.12 -29.53 -5.28
CA GLU A 18 -6.30 -29.11 -3.90
C GLU A 18 -5.63 -27.76 -3.65
N ALA A 19 -4.46 -27.47 -4.22
CA ALA A 19 -3.84 -26.16 -4.16
C ALA A 19 -4.76 -25.08 -4.73
N LEU A 20 -5.40 -25.34 -5.86
CA LEU A 20 -6.40 -24.44 -6.46
C LEU A 20 -7.62 -24.23 -5.55
N ASN A 21 -8.14 -25.31 -4.96
CA ASN A 21 -9.27 -25.24 -4.03
C ASN A 21 -8.91 -24.41 -2.80
N GLN A 22 -7.71 -24.60 -2.22
CA GLN A 22 -7.22 -23.79 -1.09
C GLN A 22 -7.10 -22.31 -1.45
N TYR A 23 -6.59 -22.00 -2.63
CA TYR A 23 -6.52 -20.64 -3.12
C TYR A 23 -7.91 -19.98 -3.19
N PHE A 24 -8.89 -20.64 -3.79
CA PHE A 24 -10.26 -20.11 -3.87
C PHE A 24 -10.96 -20.00 -2.51
N ARG A 25 -10.66 -20.88 -1.55
CA ARG A 25 -11.21 -20.77 -0.20
C ARG A 25 -10.75 -19.52 0.55
N GLN A 26 -9.62 -18.95 0.18
CA GLN A 26 -9.14 -17.67 0.75
C GLN A 26 -9.86 -16.46 0.16
N MET A 27 -10.44 -16.60 -1.02
CA MET A 27 -11.09 -15.48 -1.69
C MET A 27 -12.42 -15.16 -1.03
N THR A 28 -12.54 -13.92 -0.56
CA THR A 28 -13.80 -13.36 -0.10
C THR A 28 -14.33 -12.40 -1.15
N PRO A 29 -15.57 -12.54 -1.62
CA PRO A 29 -16.15 -11.59 -2.58
C PRO A 29 -16.15 -10.17 -2.01
N THR A 30 -15.72 -9.20 -2.81
CA THR A 30 -15.90 -7.78 -2.50
C THR A 30 -17.33 -7.39 -2.85
N ILE A 31 -18.16 -7.15 -1.85
CA ILE A 31 -19.60 -6.93 -1.99
C ILE A 31 -20.02 -5.47 -1.81
N GLY A 32 -19.08 -4.54 -1.77
CA GLY A 32 -19.39 -3.12 -1.59
C GLY A 32 -18.16 -2.23 -1.60
N PRO A 33 -18.35 -0.92 -1.42
CA PRO A 33 -17.24 0.02 -1.30
C PRO A 33 -16.41 -0.30 -0.06
N LEU A 34 -15.09 -0.08 -0.17
CA LEU A 34 -14.18 -0.21 0.96
C LEU A 34 -14.53 0.84 2.03
N ASP A 35 -14.92 0.39 3.20
CA ASP A 35 -15.16 1.22 4.37
C ASP A 35 -13.88 1.25 5.23
N PHE A 36 -13.12 2.35 5.11
CA PHE A 36 -11.86 2.49 5.82
C PHE A 36 -12.03 2.53 7.34
N ASP A 37 -13.17 3.00 7.85
CA ASP A 37 -13.41 3.04 9.29
C ASP A 37 -13.58 1.64 9.86
N VAL A 38 -14.41 0.81 9.20
CA VAL A 38 -14.62 -0.58 9.61
C VAL A 38 -13.31 -1.37 9.57
N TYR A 39 -12.54 -1.26 8.47
CA TYR A 39 -11.28 -1.99 8.36
C TYR A 39 -10.25 -1.51 9.38
N SER A 40 -10.08 -0.20 9.53
CA SER A 40 -9.11 0.33 10.48
C SER A 40 -9.47 0.06 11.94
N ASP A 41 -10.76 0.00 12.29
CA ASP A 41 -11.22 -0.43 13.62
C ASP A 41 -10.86 -1.90 13.88
N ALA A 42 -11.09 -2.77 12.90
CA ALA A 42 -10.75 -4.19 13.02
C ALA A 42 -9.23 -4.41 13.19
N TYR A 43 -8.41 -3.71 12.40
CA TYR A 43 -6.95 -3.80 12.55
C TYR A 43 -6.47 -3.16 13.84
N ALA A 44 -7.03 -2.04 14.29
CA ALA A 44 -6.70 -1.45 15.58
C ALA A 44 -6.97 -2.42 16.73
N ALA A 45 -8.15 -3.07 16.73
CA ALA A 45 -8.49 -4.09 17.71
C ALA A 45 -7.53 -5.31 17.66
N LEU A 46 -7.08 -5.71 16.47
CA LEU A 46 -6.05 -6.73 16.31
C LEU A 46 -4.74 -6.30 16.97
N PHE A 47 -4.22 -5.10 16.66
CA PHE A 47 -3.00 -4.58 17.26
C PHE A 47 -3.12 -4.44 18.77
N ASP A 48 -4.27 -4.04 19.28
CA ASP A 48 -4.51 -3.95 20.73
C ASP A 48 -4.49 -5.32 21.41
N LYS A 49 -4.88 -6.37 20.67
CA LYS A 49 -4.83 -7.75 21.15
C LYS A 49 -3.44 -8.38 21.10
N ILE A 50 -2.68 -8.14 20.00
CA ILE A 50 -1.36 -8.77 19.81
C ILE A 50 -0.21 -7.97 20.42
N GLY A 51 -0.44 -6.67 20.70
CA GLY A 51 0.58 -5.75 21.20
C GLY A 51 1.39 -5.05 20.09
N PRO A 52 2.52 -4.42 20.46
CA PRO A 52 3.32 -3.63 19.54
C PRO A 52 3.86 -4.45 18.36
N ALA A 53 3.62 -3.97 17.12
CA ALA A 53 4.09 -4.63 15.91
C ALA A 53 4.34 -3.63 14.77
N ILE A 54 5.00 -4.10 13.70
CA ILE A 54 5.16 -3.40 12.43
C ILE A 54 3.96 -3.74 11.54
N PHE A 55 3.37 -2.74 10.92
CA PHE A 55 2.29 -2.93 9.97
C PHE A 55 2.83 -2.92 8.54
N VAL A 56 2.75 -4.07 7.86
CA VAL A 56 3.10 -4.19 6.44
C VAL A 56 1.82 -4.13 5.63
N THR A 57 1.76 -3.22 4.66
CA THR A 57 0.59 -3.01 3.80
C THR A 57 0.97 -3.07 2.33
N HIS A 58 0.01 -3.39 1.47
CA HIS A 58 0.20 -3.40 0.02
C HIS A 58 -1.05 -2.84 -0.68
N SER A 59 -0.84 -2.05 -1.74
CA SER A 59 -1.91 -1.60 -2.64
C SER A 59 -3.07 -0.94 -1.90
N GLN A 60 -4.28 -1.48 -2.01
CA GLN A 60 -5.50 -1.02 -1.33
C GLN A 60 -5.38 -1.02 0.21
N GLY A 61 -4.47 -1.83 0.76
CA GLY A 61 -4.17 -1.83 2.19
C GLY A 61 -3.43 -0.59 2.69
N GLY A 62 -2.79 0.19 1.81
CA GLY A 62 -2.08 1.41 2.19
C GLY A 62 -2.96 2.39 2.99
N PRO A 63 -4.10 2.85 2.43
CA PRO A 63 -5.04 3.69 3.17
C PRO A 63 -5.50 3.10 4.49
N VAL A 64 -5.75 1.79 4.54
CA VAL A 64 -6.09 1.11 5.81
C VAL A 64 -4.99 1.30 6.84
N GLY A 65 -3.71 1.20 6.43
CA GLY A 65 -2.55 1.45 7.30
C GLY A 65 -2.57 2.86 7.89
N TRP A 66 -2.79 3.86 7.04
CA TRP A 66 -2.85 5.26 7.48
C TRP A 66 -3.95 5.50 8.52
N PHE A 67 -5.15 5.00 8.29
CA PHE A 67 -6.27 5.17 9.22
C PHE A 67 -6.13 4.34 10.48
N THR A 68 -5.57 3.12 10.40
CA THR A 68 -5.34 2.28 11.59
C THR A 68 -4.36 2.94 12.56
N LEU A 69 -3.31 3.60 12.05
CA LEU A 69 -2.36 4.32 12.89
C LEU A 69 -3.02 5.38 13.79
N LEU A 70 -4.11 5.97 13.32
CA LEU A 70 -4.83 6.98 14.10
C LEU A 70 -5.63 6.39 15.27
N LYS A 71 -5.88 5.08 15.25
CA LYS A 71 -6.79 4.37 16.18
C LYS A 71 -6.09 3.54 17.25
N THR A 72 -4.79 3.22 17.07
CA THR A 72 -4.01 2.45 18.05
C THR A 72 -2.60 3.03 18.24
N LYS A 73 -1.98 2.76 19.37
CA LYS A 73 -0.58 3.09 19.68
C LYS A 73 0.36 1.89 19.51
N ASN A 74 -0.17 0.75 19.10
CA ASN A 74 0.58 -0.50 18.97
C ASN A 74 1.25 -0.67 17.60
N ILE A 75 1.00 0.19 16.62
CA ILE A 75 1.79 0.26 15.40
C ILE A 75 3.10 1.00 15.71
N LYS A 76 4.24 0.34 15.50
CA LYS A 76 5.57 0.89 15.77
C LYS A 76 6.31 1.34 14.52
N ALA A 77 5.92 0.85 13.37
CA ALA A 77 6.36 1.30 12.05
C ALA A 77 5.35 0.86 11.00
N ILE A 78 5.36 1.54 9.85
CA ILE A 78 4.61 1.09 8.67
C ILE A 78 5.60 0.84 7.53
N VAL A 79 5.44 -0.31 6.85
CA VAL A 79 6.09 -0.62 5.58
C VAL A 79 4.98 -0.77 4.55
N ALA A 80 4.93 0.14 3.58
CA ALA A 80 3.88 0.17 2.57
C ALA A 80 4.45 -0.10 1.18
N TYR A 81 3.97 -1.15 0.54
CA TYR A 81 4.30 -1.47 -0.84
C TYR A 81 3.21 -0.92 -1.76
N GLU A 82 3.59 0.00 -2.65
CA GLU A 82 2.71 0.61 -3.65
C GLU A 82 1.32 0.97 -3.08
N PRO A 83 1.29 1.78 -2.00
CA PRO A 83 0.03 2.11 -1.36
C PRO A 83 -0.90 2.83 -2.34
N GLY A 84 -2.17 2.44 -2.35
CA GLY A 84 -3.23 3.13 -3.06
C GLY A 84 -3.45 4.55 -2.53
N GLY A 85 -4.43 5.23 -3.09
CA GLY A 85 -4.76 6.62 -2.76
C GLY A 85 -5.19 6.89 -1.32
N SER A 86 -5.99 7.93 -1.14
CA SER A 86 -6.43 8.42 0.18
C SER A 86 -5.26 8.85 1.08
N VAL A 87 -4.31 9.59 0.48
CA VAL A 87 -3.13 10.13 1.19
C VAL A 87 -3.56 11.33 2.03
N PRO A 88 -3.35 11.32 3.36
CA PRO A 88 -3.80 12.41 4.22
C PRO A 88 -2.87 13.62 4.15
N PHE A 89 -3.42 14.80 3.89
CA PHE A 89 -2.74 16.09 3.94
C PHE A 89 -3.43 17.05 4.90
N PRO A 90 -2.73 18.04 5.45
CA PRO A 90 -3.38 19.07 6.24
C PRO A 90 -4.44 19.82 5.43
N THR A 91 -5.53 20.22 6.07
CA THR A 91 -6.61 21.01 5.46
C THR A 91 -6.05 22.19 4.66
N GLY A 92 -6.48 22.34 3.41
CA GLY A 92 -6.03 23.36 2.47
C GLY A 92 -4.63 23.14 1.87
N GLN A 93 -3.97 22.01 2.14
CA GLN A 93 -2.60 21.75 1.70
C GLN A 93 -2.47 20.51 0.79
N VAL A 94 -3.57 19.98 0.29
CA VAL A 94 -3.55 18.90 -0.71
C VAL A 94 -2.91 19.43 -2.00
N PRO A 95 -1.82 18.81 -2.49
CA PRO A 95 -1.21 19.20 -3.76
C PRO A 95 -2.16 19.00 -4.95
N GLU A 96 -1.92 19.68 -6.06
CA GLU A 96 -2.79 19.59 -7.25
C GLU A 96 -2.92 18.15 -7.77
N GLU A 97 -1.84 17.37 -7.73
CA GLU A 97 -1.86 15.95 -8.12
C GLU A 97 -2.84 15.12 -7.26
N GLY A 98 -2.98 15.48 -5.99
CA GLY A 98 -3.90 14.83 -5.06
C GLY A 98 -5.36 15.22 -5.26
N LYS A 99 -5.63 16.32 -5.98
CA LYS A 99 -6.98 16.80 -6.31
C LYS A 99 -7.54 16.20 -7.60
N VAL A 100 -6.70 15.56 -8.41
CA VAL A 100 -7.11 14.91 -9.65
C VAL A 100 -8.02 13.72 -9.33
N LEU A 101 -9.14 13.62 -10.06
CA LEU A 101 -10.04 12.49 -9.93
C LEU A 101 -9.42 11.24 -10.55
N THR A 102 -9.43 10.16 -9.78
CA THR A 102 -9.10 8.81 -10.25
C THR A 102 -10.18 8.26 -11.17
N ARG A 103 -9.94 7.11 -11.77
CA ARG A 103 -10.98 6.35 -12.51
C ARG A 103 -12.21 6.06 -11.65
N SER A 104 -12.03 5.84 -10.36
CA SER A 104 -13.13 5.65 -9.40
C SER A 104 -13.83 6.95 -8.99
N LYS A 105 -13.51 8.07 -9.66
CA LYS A 105 -14.06 9.42 -9.38
C LYS A 105 -13.82 9.90 -7.95
N LYS A 106 -12.72 9.48 -7.34
CA LYS A 106 -12.26 9.91 -6.02
C LYS A 106 -10.93 10.64 -6.17
N THR A 107 -10.65 11.58 -5.28
CA THR A 107 -9.34 12.22 -5.17
C THR A 107 -8.36 11.32 -4.44
N GLU A 108 -7.08 11.39 -4.81
CA GLU A 108 -6.02 10.63 -4.15
C GLU A 108 -5.62 11.28 -2.81
N GLY A 109 -5.60 12.60 -2.75
CA GLY A 109 -5.36 13.35 -1.51
C GLY A 109 -6.63 13.56 -0.73
N ILE A 110 -6.57 13.42 0.59
CA ILE A 110 -7.65 13.72 1.51
C ILE A 110 -7.21 14.77 2.53
N GLU A 111 -8.14 15.60 2.95
CA GLU A 111 -7.87 16.61 3.97
C GLU A 111 -8.08 16.08 5.38
N VAL A 112 -7.11 16.34 6.25
CA VAL A 112 -7.21 16.04 7.67
C VAL A 112 -6.77 17.24 8.50
N PRO A 113 -7.29 17.41 9.74
CA PRO A 113 -6.77 18.43 10.64
C PRO A 113 -5.27 18.29 10.88
N MET A 114 -4.55 19.39 11.06
CA MET A 114 -3.11 19.38 11.31
C MET A 114 -2.72 18.50 12.51
N ALA A 115 -3.55 18.48 13.56
CA ALA A 115 -3.31 17.63 14.73
C ALA A 115 -3.34 16.13 14.38
N VAL A 116 -4.22 15.72 13.45
CA VAL A 116 -4.29 14.35 12.91
C VAL A 116 -3.08 14.08 12.02
N PHE A 117 -2.73 15.03 11.14
CA PHE A 117 -1.56 14.91 10.27
C PHE A 117 -0.26 14.66 11.06
N LYS A 118 -0.07 15.34 12.18
CA LYS A 118 1.12 15.16 13.05
C LYS A 118 1.23 13.76 13.65
N ARG A 119 0.16 12.97 13.69
CA ARG A 119 0.21 11.58 14.17
C ARG A 119 1.09 10.69 13.30
N TYR A 120 1.23 10.99 12.00
CA TYR A 120 2.10 10.26 11.08
C TYR A 120 3.60 10.49 11.34
N MET A 121 3.95 11.46 12.19
CA MET A 121 5.32 11.73 12.62
C MET A 121 5.76 10.89 13.83
N GLU A 122 4.83 10.18 14.48
CA GLU A 122 5.09 9.46 15.75
C GLU A 122 5.83 8.14 15.53
N ILE A 123 5.91 7.65 14.29
CA ILE A 123 6.53 6.36 13.93
C ILE A 123 7.29 6.47 12.60
N PRO A 124 8.33 5.64 12.37
CA PRO A 124 8.94 5.55 11.06
C PRO A 124 8.00 4.90 10.03
N ILE A 125 8.04 5.43 8.80
CA ILE A 125 7.24 4.95 7.67
C ILE A 125 8.16 4.78 6.45
N ILE A 126 8.15 3.59 5.86
CA ILE A 126 8.85 3.29 4.61
C ILE A 126 7.85 2.91 3.54
N ILE A 127 7.99 3.53 2.37
CA ILE A 127 7.10 3.34 1.22
C ILE A 127 7.93 2.91 0.02
N TYR A 128 7.55 1.80 -0.60
CA TYR A 128 8.20 1.26 -1.78
C TYR A 128 7.30 1.38 -3.00
N TYR A 129 7.90 1.76 -4.13
CA TYR A 129 7.29 1.71 -5.46
C TYR A 129 8.23 1.01 -6.43
N GLY A 130 7.69 0.21 -7.36
CA GLY A 130 8.40 -0.34 -8.51
C GLY A 130 8.63 0.71 -9.59
N ASP A 131 9.38 0.38 -10.65
CA ASP A 131 9.87 1.32 -11.65
C ASP A 131 9.10 1.32 -12.98
N ASN A 132 8.17 0.40 -13.21
CA ASN A 132 7.32 0.40 -14.41
C ASN A 132 6.26 1.51 -14.37
N LEU A 133 6.72 2.73 -14.14
CA LEU A 133 5.88 3.92 -14.03
C LEU A 133 6.06 4.80 -15.27
N PRO A 134 5.03 4.97 -16.12
CA PRO A 134 5.14 5.80 -17.32
C PRO A 134 5.34 7.27 -16.96
N GLU A 135 6.14 7.97 -17.75
CA GLU A 135 6.35 9.43 -17.61
C GLU A 135 5.18 10.25 -18.17
N THR A 136 4.37 9.65 -19.03
CA THR A 136 3.27 10.30 -19.74
C THR A 136 1.93 9.62 -19.44
N ASP A 137 0.84 10.27 -19.81
CA ASP A 137 -0.54 9.77 -19.65
C ASP A 137 -1.02 8.88 -20.80
N GLU A 138 -0.13 8.45 -21.68
CA GLU A 138 -0.45 7.49 -22.76
C GLU A 138 -1.06 6.18 -22.21
N HIS A 139 -0.69 5.82 -20.99
CA HIS A 139 -1.27 4.71 -20.24
C HIS A 139 -1.91 5.22 -18.93
N PRO A 140 -3.12 5.77 -18.98
CA PRO A 140 -3.74 6.46 -17.83
C PRO A 140 -3.83 5.62 -16.54
N GLU A 141 -3.99 4.29 -16.67
CA GLU A 141 -4.01 3.37 -15.54
C GLU A 141 -2.67 3.26 -14.80
N LEU A 142 -1.57 3.27 -15.57
CA LEU A 142 -0.23 3.22 -15.01
C LEU A 142 0.22 4.62 -14.57
N TYR A 143 -0.14 5.65 -15.34
CA TYR A 143 0.16 7.03 -14.98
C TYR A 143 -0.51 7.46 -13.66
N GLU A 144 -1.65 6.88 -13.30
CA GLU A 144 -2.26 7.07 -11.98
C GLU A 144 -1.30 6.64 -10.85
N TRP A 145 -0.51 5.57 -11.06
CA TRP A 145 0.51 5.14 -10.11
C TRP A 145 1.70 6.08 -10.03
N THR A 146 2.13 6.64 -11.16
CA THR A 146 3.17 7.69 -11.18
C THR A 146 2.75 8.91 -10.37
N ARG A 147 1.50 9.35 -10.52
CA ARG A 147 0.94 10.43 -9.69
C ARG A 147 0.93 10.08 -8.20
N ARG A 148 0.62 8.83 -7.85
CA ARG A 148 0.67 8.36 -6.46
C ARG A 148 2.07 8.41 -5.89
N LEU A 149 3.07 7.97 -6.64
CA LEU A 149 4.47 8.10 -6.23
C LEU A 149 4.85 9.55 -5.97
N HIS A 150 4.50 10.48 -6.88
CA HIS A 150 4.77 11.90 -6.70
C HIS A 150 4.04 12.46 -5.47
N LEU A 151 2.80 12.05 -5.27
CA LEU A 151 2.01 12.48 -4.12
C LEU A 151 2.61 11.99 -2.80
N MET A 152 3.06 10.73 -2.75
CA MET A 152 3.74 10.16 -1.58
C MET A 152 5.07 10.83 -1.29
N ARG A 153 5.84 11.23 -2.31
CA ARG A 153 7.07 12.01 -2.12
C ARG A 153 6.77 13.38 -1.48
N LYS A 154 5.73 14.07 -1.93
CA LYS A 154 5.29 15.35 -1.34
C LYS A 154 4.79 15.17 0.09
N TRP A 155 4.07 14.07 0.35
CA TRP A 155 3.62 13.72 1.70
C TRP A 155 4.79 13.48 2.65
N ALA A 156 5.76 12.66 2.24
CA ALA A 156 6.98 12.39 3.00
C ALA A 156 7.78 13.66 3.25
N GLU A 157 7.98 14.50 2.21
CA GLU A 157 8.67 15.78 2.35
C GLU A 157 8.01 16.69 3.38
N MET A 158 6.68 16.78 3.36
CA MET A 158 5.93 17.60 4.32
C MET A 158 6.07 17.09 5.75
N LEU A 159 5.95 15.77 5.95
CA LEU A 159 6.13 15.17 7.28
C LEU A 159 7.55 15.34 7.80
N ASN A 160 8.56 15.11 6.96
CA ASN A 160 9.96 15.23 7.33
C ASN A 160 10.36 16.67 7.66
N LYS A 161 9.79 17.67 6.97
CA LYS A 161 9.97 19.10 7.33
C LYS A 161 9.40 19.43 8.72
N LEU A 162 8.43 18.66 9.19
CA LEU A 162 7.86 18.82 10.53
C LEU A 162 8.55 17.95 11.59
N GLY A 163 9.58 17.16 11.21
CA GLY A 163 10.34 16.30 12.12
C GLY A 163 9.89 14.83 12.12
N GLY A 164 9.11 14.39 11.13
CA GLY A 164 8.75 12.98 10.92
C GLY A 164 9.92 12.17 10.33
N ASP A 165 9.72 10.87 10.23
CA ASP A 165 10.66 9.90 9.65
C ASP A 165 9.94 9.08 8.57
N VAL A 166 9.87 9.63 7.37
CA VAL A 166 9.18 9.00 6.22
C VAL A 166 10.12 8.90 5.04
N THR A 167 10.34 7.69 4.55
CA THR A 167 11.18 7.40 3.40
C THR A 167 10.35 6.82 2.26
N VAL A 168 10.51 7.36 1.05
CA VAL A 168 9.92 6.82 -0.18
C VAL A 168 11.04 6.28 -1.06
N ILE A 169 10.98 5.01 -1.37
CA ILE A 169 11.99 4.28 -2.15
C ILE A 169 11.34 3.86 -3.47
N HIS A 170 12.00 4.24 -4.57
CA HIS A 170 11.69 3.76 -5.90
C HIS A 170 12.69 2.66 -6.24
N LEU A 171 12.21 1.43 -6.42
CA LEU A 171 13.03 0.27 -6.66
C LEU A 171 13.26 0.11 -8.18
N PRO A 172 14.52 0.18 -8.65
CA PRO A 172 14.81 -0.10 -10.06
C PRO A 172 14.62 -1.58 -10.37
N ASP A 173 14.23 -1.88 -11.61
CA ASP A 173 14.09 -3.24 -12.15
C ASP A 173 13.05 -4.11 -11.40
N VAL A 174 12.15 -3.51 -10.63
CA VAL A 174 11.06 -4.17 -9.95
C VAL A 174 9.74 -3.72 -10.58
N GLY A 175 9.02 -4.66 -11.18
CA GLY A 175 7.73 -4.37 -11.84
C GLY A 175 6.69 -3.77 -10.89
N LEU A 176 5.75 -3.01 -11.48
CA LEU A 176 4.60 -2.49 -10.77
C LEU A 176 3.54 -3.58 -10.63
N HIS A 177 2.85 -3.58 -9.51
CA HIS A 177 1.54 -4.19 -9.23
C HIS A 177 1.10 -5.36 -10.12
N GLY A 178 1.44 -6.57 -9.75
CA GLY A 178 0.99 -7.82 -10.40
C GLY A 178 2.06 -8.57 -11.17
N GLU A 179 3.22 -8.01 -11.40
CA GLU A 179 4.36 -8.65 -12.07
C GLU A 179 5.56 -8.88 -11.15
N TYR A 180 5.33 -9.01 -9.84
CA TYR A 180 6.41 -9.21 -8.89
C TYR A 180 7.08 -10.57 -9.06
N ALA A 181 8.15 -10.59 -9.86
CA ALA A 181 9.29 -11.36 -9.46
C ALA A 181 10.04 -10.49 -8.45
N LEU A 182 9.89 -10.73 -7.16
CA LEU A 182 10.87 -10.24 -6.21
C LEU A 182 12.23 -10.73 -6.73
N PRO A 183 13.24 -9.86 -6.95
CA PRO A 183 14.57 -10.35 -7.17
C PRO A 183 14.83 -11.29 -5.99
N ASP A 184 15.45 -12.42 -6.28
CA ASP A 184 15.84 -13.43 -5.30
C ASP A 184 16.77 -12.73 -4.29
N VAL A 185 16.17 -11.99 -3.37
CA VAL A 185 16.86 -11.49 -2.17
C VAL A 185 17.07 -12.74 -1.37
N GLY A 186 18.22 -13.40 -1.67
CA GLY A 186 18.63 -14.61 -1.04
C GLY A 186 18.38 -14.50 0.47
N PHE A 187 17.34 -15.14 0.92
CA PHE A 187 17.26 -15.56 2.30
C PHE A 187 18.37 -16.58 2.47
N GLU A 188 19.58 -16.10 2.77
CA GLU A 188 20.57 -16.97 3.38
C GLU A 188 19.89 -17.57 4.59
N GLN A 189 19.64 -18.87 4.49
CA GLN A 189 19.14 -19.66 5.59
C GLN A 189 20.04 -19.36 6.78
N CYS A 190 19.52 -18.70 7.82
CA CYS A 190 20.15 -18.70 9.12
C CYS A 190 20.33 -20.16 9.51
N GLY A 191 21.55 -20.64 9.30
CA GLY A 191 21.95 -21.99 9.60
C GLY A 191 21.68 -22.31 11.06
N SER A 192 20.94 -23.37 11.25
CA SER A 192 20.88 -24.10 12.51
C SER A 192 22.28 -24.51 12.94
N SER A 193 22.74 -23.94 14.00
CA SER A 193 23.82 -24.51 14.85
C SER A 193 23.30 -24.63 16.26
#